data_47715fc62eb5dcb02411fb05c07ea0b1
#
_entry.id   47715fc62eb5dcb02411fb05c07ea0b1
#
_cell.length_a   1.000
_cell.length_b   1.000
_cell.length_c   1.000
_cell.angle_alpha   90.00
_cell.angle_beta   90.00
_cell.angle_gamma   90.00
#
_symmetry.space_group_name_H-M   'P 1'
#
loop_
_entity.id
_entity.type
_entity.pdbx_description
1 polymer ?
#
loop_
_entity_poly.entity_id
_entity_poly.type
_entity_poly.pdbx_seq_one_letter_code
_entity_poly.pdbx_strand_id
1 'polypeptide(L)'
;MSYSIEDSVIQKINQILNTQATEFENTWTWSLKSKEPAKQMVFSIYSDIDLGGETGSMVSVQTRYGYYELHGISSVIFFEPDEVIFIRNDKTYLSCLIIGSECSCSLYSNIRIDLIKSDFSELHPAVLLSAMQLSITENSIL
;
A
#
# COMPACT_ATOMS: atom_id res chain seq x y z
N MET A 1 17.95 5.05 6.19
CA MET A 1 17.37 4.10 7.14
C MET A 1 16.13 3.45 6.53
N SER A 2 16.11 2.13 6.48
CA SER A 2 14.96 1.42 5.90
C SER A 2 13.81 1.33 6.91
N TYR A 3 12.60 1.34 6.40
CA TYR A 3 11.39 1.15 7.20
C TYR A 3 11.16 -0.34 7.42
N SER A 4 11.00 -0.74 8.67
CA SER A 4 10.68 -2.13 9.03
C SER A 4 9.21 -2.23 9.39
N ILE A 5 8.57 -3.29 8.89
CA ILE A 5 7.17 -3.57 9.22
C ILE A 5 7.15 -4.23 10.60
N GLU A 6 6.49 -3.58 11.55
CA GLU A 6 6.37 -4.09 12.92
C GLU A 6 5.18 -5.05 13.04
N ASP A 7 5.24 -5.93 14.03
CA ASP A 7 4.16 -6.89 14.30
C ASP A 7 2.83 -6.19 14.56
N SER A 8 2.84 -5.02 15.18
CA SER A 8 1.63 -4.24 15.43
C SER A 8 0.93 -3.85 14.14
N VAL A 9 1.70 -3.54 13.09
CA VAL A 9 1.16 -3.21 11.76
C VAL A 9 0.52 -4.45 11.14
N ILE A 10 1.19 -5.59 11.23
CA ILE A 10 0.66 -6.86 10.72
C ILE A 10 -0.67 -7.20 11.40
N GLN A 11 -0.74 -7.05 12.72
CA GLN A 11 -1.97 -7.32 13.47
C GLN A 11 -3.10 -6.36 13.06
N LYS A 12 -2.77 -5.10 12.82
CA LYS A 12 -3.75 -4.11 12.37
C LYS A 12 -4.29 -4.45 10.98
N ILE A 13 -3.41 -4.91 10.08
CA ILE A 13 -3.84 -5.37 8.75
C ILE A 13 -4.81 -6.55 8.88
N ASN A 14 -4.48 -7.52 9.73
CA ASN A 14 -5.35 -8.66 9.98
C ASN A 14 -6.75 -8.22 10.42
N GLN A 15 -6.81 -7.23 11.30
CA GLN A 15 -8.08 -6.68 11.79
C GLN A 15 -8.86 -5.95 10.70
N ILE A 16 -8.19 -5.05 9.99
CA ILE A 16 -8.83 -4.22 8.94
C ILE A 16 -9.38 -5.10 7.82
N LEU A 17 -8.61 -6.09 7.39
CA LEU A 17 -9.01 -6.97 6.29
C LEU A 17 -9.78 -8.21 6.75
N ASN A 18 -9.94 -8.37 8.05
CA ASN A 18 -10.63 -9.53 8.65
C ASN A 18 -10.09 -10.86 8.10
N THR A 19 -8.77 -10.95 7.98
CA THR A 19 -8.10 -12.12 7.41
C THR A 19 -6.73 -12.24 8.06
N GLN A 20 -6.38 -13.44 8.47
CA GLN A 20 -5.08 -13.71 9.09
C GLN A 20 -4.01 -13.95 8.04
N ALA A 21 -2.85 -13.33 8.22
CA ALA A 21 -1.70 -13.58 7.38
C ALA A 21 -1.12 -14.97 7.66
N THR A 22 -0.55 -15.58 6.61
CA THR A 22 0.34 -16.72 6.73
C THR A 22 1.76 -16.19 6.78
N GLU A 23 2.52 -16.55 7.79
CA GLU A 23 3.90 -16.09 7.96
C GLU A 23 4.87 -17.19 7.57
N PHE A 24 5.87 -16.83 6.75
CA PHE A 24 6.98 -17.71 6.43
C PHE A 24 8.24 -16.85 6.33
N GLU A 25 9.19 -17.09 7.24
CA GLU A 25 10.40 -16.28 7.38
C GLU A 25 10.05 -14.80 7.55
N ASN A 26 10.53 -13.93 6.68
CA ASN A 26 10.26 -12.49 6.75
C ASN A 26 9.15 -12.07 5.78
N THR A 27 8.22 -12.99 5.50
CA THR A 27 7.15 -12.76 4.53
C THR A 27 5.80 -13.07 5.16
N TRP A 28 4.86 -12.16 5.00
CA TRP A 28 3.46 -12.34 5.42
C TRP A 28 2.57 -12.29 4.20
N THR A 29 1.68 -13.27 4.08
CA THR A 29 0.81 -13.39 2.90
C THR A 29 -0.65 -13.44 3.33
N TRP A 30 -1.48 -12.66 2.67
CA TRP A 30 -2.93 -12.65 2.85
C TRP A 30 -3.61 -13.10 1.57
N SER A 31 -4.62 -13.98 1.72
CA SER A 31 -5.48 -14.39 0.61
C SER A 31 -6.86 -13.82 0.87
N LEU A 32 -7.30 -12.93 0.00
CA LEU A 32 -8.58 -12.27 0.12
C LEU A 32 -9.55 -12.81 -0.93
N LYS A 33 -10.81 -12.91 -0.54
CA LYS A 33 -11.89 -13.32 -1.45
C LYS A 33 -13.08 -12.43 -1.20
N SER A 34 -13.70 -11.92 -2.28
CA SER A 34 -14.96 -11.22 -2.19
C SER A 34 -16.08 -12.14 -2.65
N LYS A 35 -17.29 -11.92 -2.12
CA LYS A 35 -18.43 -12.79 -2.43
C LYS A 35 -19.12 -12.38 -3.71
N GLU A 36 -19.31 -11.08 -3.93
CA GLU A 36 -20.00 -10.56 -5.10
C GLU A 36 -19.42 -9.23 -5.55
N PRO A 37 -18.87 -9.16 -6.78
CA PRO A 37 -18.57 -10.29 -7.65
C PRO A 37 -17.46 -11.15 -7.08
N ALA A 38 -17.43 -12.42 -7.42
CA ALA A 38 -16.39 -13.34 -6.93
C ALA A 38 -15.02 -12.90 -7.43
N LYS A 39 -14.18 -12.45 -6.51
CA LYS A 39 -12.82 -11.99 -6.78
C LYS A 39 -11.87 -12.65 -5.82
N GLN A 40 -10.63 -12.80 -6.25
CA GLN A 40 -9.55 -13.30 -5.40
C GLN A 40 -8.34 -12.39 -5.56
N MET A 41 -7.65 -12.20 -4.45
CA MET A 41 -6.42 -11.42 -4.44
C MET A 41 -5.48 -12.04 -3.42
N VAL A 42 -4.20 -12.14 -3.77
CA VAL A 42 -3.16 -12.53 -2.84
C VAL A 42 -2.18 -11.37 -2.76
N PHE A 43 -1.89 -10.89 -1.56
CA PHE A 43 -0.83 -9.92 -1.40
C PHE A 43 0.12 -10.36 -0.31
N SER A 44 1.36 -9.92 -0.44
CA SER A 44 2.43 -10.30 0.48
C SER A 44 3.26 -9.09 0.84
N ILE A 45 3.71 -9.06 2.09
CA ILE A 45 4.71 -8.12 2.56
C ILE A 45 6.01 -8.89 2.77
N TYR A 46 7.07 -8.42 2.13
CA TYR A 46 8.42 -8.95 2.28
C TYR A 46 9.22 -7.95 3.11
N SER A 47 9.76 -8.38 4.22
CA SER A 47 10.57 -7.55 5.08
C SER A 47 12.04 -7.91 4.93
N ASP A 48 12.92 -6.90 5.10
CA ASP A 48 14.37 -7.08 5.10
C ASP A 48 14.90 -7.73 3.82
N ILE A 49 14.38 -7.31 2.67
CA ILE A 49 14.88 -7.75 1.37
C ILE A 49 15.86 -6.75 0.80
N ASP A 50 16.72 -7.24 -0.12
CA ASP A 50 17.69 -6.39 -0.81
C ASP A 50 17.00 -5.63 -1.95
N LEU A 51 17.05 -4.32 -1.87
CA LEU A 51 16.44 -3.41 -2.85
C LEU A 51 17.53 -2.63 -3.61
N GLY A 52 18.56 -3.32 -4.06
CA GLY A 52 19.64 -2.67 -4.83
C GLY A 52 20.68 -2.03 -3.96
N GLY A 53 21.16 -2.73 -2.93
CA GLY A 53 22.21 -2.24 -2.02
C GLY A 53 21.68 -1.74 -0.70
N GLU A 54 20.38 -1.56 -0.56
CA GLU A 54 19.74 -1.21 0.70
C GLU A 54 18.74 -2.29 1.08
N THR A 55 18.55 -2.48 2.38
CA THR A 55 17.54 -3.40 2.89
C THR A 55 16.24 -2.64 3.13
N GLY A 56 15.14 -3.20 2.71
CA GLY A 56 13.84 -2.55 2.89
C GLY A 56 12.71 -3.55 2.80
N SER A 57 11.50 -3.02 2.71
CA SER A 57 10.27 -3.80 2.63
C SER A 57 9.58 -3.60 1.29
N MET A 58 8.90 -4.63 0.84
CA MET A 58 8.16 -4.62 -0.43
C MET A 58 6.78 -5.22 -0.22
N VAL A 59 5.80 -4.67 -0.95
CA VAL A 59 4.47 -5.29 -1.05
C VAL A 59 4.28 -5.76 -2.48
N SER A 60 3.77 -6.98 -2.64
CA SER A 60 3.35 -7.49 -3.94
C SER A 60 1.87 -7.85 -3.89
N VAL A 61 1.17 -7.64 -5.00
CA VAL A 61 -0.24 -7.99 -5.14
C VAL A 61 -0.46 -8.74 -6.42
N GLN A 62 -1.08 -9.90 -6.33
CA GLN A 62 -1.49 -10.70 -7.47
C GLN A 62 -3.01 -10.74 -7.52
N THR A 63 -3.59 -10.26 -8.61
CA THR A 63 -5.01 -10.38 -8.89
C THR A 63 -5.19 -11.23 -10.14
N ARG A 64 -6.46 -11.48 -10.49
CA ARG A 64 -6.78 -12.18 -11.73
C ARG A 64 -6.27 -11.43 -12.98
N TYR A 65 -6.18 -10.10 -12.88
CA TYR A 65 -5.91 -9.25 -14.04
C TYR A 65 -4.53 -8.61 -14.04
N GLY A 66 -3.77 -8.74 -12.97
CA GLY A 66 -2.46 -8.11 -12.93
C GLY A 66 -1.65 -8.45 -11.71
N TYR A 67 -0.38 -8.06 -11.79
CA TYR A 67 0.58 -8.20 -10.70
C TYR A 67 1.23 -6.84 -10.48
N TYR A 68 1.30 -6.43 -9.22
CA TYR A 68 1.83 -5.13 -8.83
C TYR A 68 2.84 -5.28 -7.70
N GLU A 69 3.87 -4.45 -7.70
CA GLU A 69 4.85 -4.39 -6.62
C GLU A 69 5.08 -2.93 -6.22
N LEU A 70 5.23 -2.70 -4.93
CA LEU A 70 5.68 -1.43 -4.39
C LEU A 70 6.92 -1.70 -3.54
N HIS A 71 8.06 -1.22 -3.99
CA HIS A 71 9.35 -1.39 -3.34
C HIS A 71 9.66 -0.20 -2.43
N GLY A 72 10.36 -0.47 -1.33
CA GLY A 72 10.83 0.60 -0.47
C GLY A 72 9.73 1.32 0.28
N ILE A 73 8.87 0.56 0.97
CA ILE A 73 7.76 1.13 1.74
C ILE A 73 8.32 2.07 2.81
N SER A 74 7.79 3.27 2.87
CA SER A 74 8.16 4.29 3.86
C SER A 74 7.18 4.35 5.04
N SER A 75 5.92 4.02 4.81
CA SER A 75 4.89 4.04 5.85
C SER A 75 3.67 3.25 5.43
N VAL A 76 2.86 2.90 6.43
CA VAL A 76 1.58 2.21 6.22
C VAL A 76 0.51 3.01 6.94
N ILE A 77 -0.56 3.33 6.26
CA ILE A 77 -1.70 4.08 6.79
C ILE A 77 -2.94 3.22 6.67
N PHE A 78 -3.82 3.33 7.65
CA PHE A 78 -5.09 2.61 7.66
C PHE A 78 -6.24 3.58 7.44
N PHE A 79 -7.07 3.27 6.47
CA PHE A 79 -8.28 4.04 6.19
C PHE A 79 -9.48 3.17 6.52
N GLU A 80 -10.15 3.55 7.60
CA GLU A 80 -11.33 2.82 8.05
C GLU A 80 -12.46 2.93 7.00
N PRO A 81 -13.27 1.91 6.81
CA PRO A 81 -13.33 0.72 7.66
C PRO A 81 -12.43 -0.43 7.23
N ASP A 82 -11.95 -0.48 5.97
CA ASP A 82 -11.41 -1.71 5.45
C ASP A 82 -10.27 -1.54 4.44
N GLU A 83 -9.54 -0.43 4.49
CA GLU A 83 -8.45 -0.21 3.54
C GLU A 83 -7.10 -0.05 4.23
N VAL A 84 -6.07 -0.59 3.58
CA VAL A 84 -4.67 -0.44 3.99
C VAL A 84 -3.92 0.25 2.86
N ILE A 85 -3.15 1.27 3.20
CA ILE A 85 -2.41 2.08 2.23
C ILE A 85 -0.93 1.95 2.51
N PHE A 86 -0.19 1.40 1.55
CA PHE A 86 1.26 1.29 1.61
C PHE A 86 1.86 2.44 0.82
N ILE A 87 2.76 3.19 1.42
CA ILE A 87 3.29 4.43 0.86
C ILE A 87 4.81 4.33 0.67
N ARG A 88 5.27 4.72 -0.49
CA ARG A 88 6.68 5.00 -0.75
C ARG A 88 6.83 6.50 -0.98
N ASN A 89 7.61 7.15 -0.13
CA ASN A 89 7.93 8.56 -0.27
C ASN A 89 9.38 8.69 -0.75
N ASP A 90 9.57 9.19 -1.95
CA ASP A 90 10.88 9.38 -2.56
C ASP A 90 11.04 10.88 -2.84
N LYS A 91 11.29 11.64 -1.78
CA LYS A 91 11.56 13.11 -1.79
C LYS A 91 10.73 13.94 -2.77
N THR A 92 10.73 13.58 -4.05
CA THR A 92 10.04 14.29 -5.12
C THR A 92 8.72 13.64 -5.50
N TYR A 93 8.65 12.31 -5.38
CA TYR A 93 7.51 11.54 -5.83
C TYR A 93 6.94 10.69 -4.71
N LEU A 94 5.64 10.51 -4.77
CA LEU A 94 4.89 9.67 -3.88
C LEU A 94 4.29 8.52 -4.69
N SER A 95 4.42 7.31 -4.19
CA SER A 95 3.72 6.16 -4.76
C SER A 95 2.95 5.48 -3.64
N CYS A 96 1.79 4.92 -3.95
CA CYS A 96 1.04 4.17 -2.95
C CYS A 96 0.28 3.01 -3.58
N LEU A 97 0.09 1.99 -2.77
CA LEU A 97 -0.70 0.82 -3.09
C LEU A 97 -1.80 0.70 -2.05
N ILE A 98 -3.06 0.72 -2.50
CA ILE A 98 -4.23 0.68 -1.62
C ILE A 98 -4.89 -0.67 -1.78
N ILE A 99 -5.10 -1.38 -0.68
CA ILE A 99 -5.74 -2.69 -0.65
C ILE A 99 -6.97 -2.62 0.24
N GLY A 100 -8.11 -3.05 -0.28
CA GLY A 100 -9.35 -3.14 0.46
C GLY A 100 -9.80 -4.57 0.67
N SER A 101 -10.63 -4.79 1.70
CA SER A 101 -11.09 -6.12 2.10
C SER A 101 -11.93 -6.83 1.05
N GLU A 102 -12.54 -6.08 0.12
CA GLU A 102 -13.36 -6.63 -0.96
C GLU A 102 -12.54 -6.89 -2.23
N CYS A 103 -11.25 -7.19 -2.07
CA CYS A 103 -10.31 -7.45 -3.16
C CYS A 103 -10.12 -6.25 -4.08
N SER A 104 -10.23 -5.04 -3.54
CA SER A 104 -9.90 -3.85 -4.30
C SER A 104 -8.41 -3.56 -4.20
N CYS A 105 -7.83 -3.10 -5.29
CA CYS A 105 -6.43 -2.73 -5.34
C CYS A 105 -6.26 -1.55 -6.28
N SER A 106 -5.57 -0.52 -5.81
CA SER A 106 -5.26 0.66 -6.61
C SER A 106 -3.80 1.00 -6.44
N LEU A 107 -3.11 1.24 -7.53
CA LEU A 107 -1.71 1.64 -7.52
C LEU A 107 -1.57 3.02 -8.14
N TYR A 108 -1.02 3.95 -7.37
CA TYR A 108 -0.69 5.30 -7.83
C TYR A 108 0.81 5.45 -7.76
N SER A 109 1.44 5.68 -8.92
CA SER A 109 2.90 5.72 -9.02
C SER A 109 3.39 7.12 -9.39
N ASN A 110 4.49 7.51 -8.75
CA ASN A 110 5.24 8.70 -9.11
C ASN A 110 4.39 9.97 -9.15
N ILE A 111 3.54 10.13 -8.14
CA ILE A 111 2.77 11.36 -7.96
C ILE A 111 3.73 12.44 -7.45
N ARG A 112 3.77 13.57 -8.12
CA ARG A 112 4.63 14.68 -7.71
C ARG A 112 4.13 15.26 -6.39
N ILE A 113 5.02 15.30 -5.38
CA ILE A 113 4.66 15.77 -4.04
C ILE A 113 4.32 17.26 -4.04
N ASP A 114 4.92 18.05 -4.93
CA ASP A 114 4.64 19.47 -5.03
C ASP A 114 3.20 19.79 -5.45
N LEU A 115 2.48 18.80 -5.98
CA LEU A 115 1.05 18.96 -6.28
C LEU A 115 0.18 18.74 -5.05
N ILE A 116 0.73 18.09 -4.03
CA ILE A 116 0.06 17.91 -2.72
C ILE A 116 0.61 18.98 -1.79
N LYS A 117 -0.01 20.13 -1.76
CA LYS A 117 0.52 21.32 -1.12
C LYS A 117 0.48 21.32 0.41
N SER A 118 0.68 20.14 1.03
CA SER A 118 0.65 19.96 2.47
C SER A 118 1.58 18.83 2.87
N ASP A 119 2.01 18.82 4.12
CA ASP A 119 2.75 17.69 4.66
C ASP A 119 1.79 16.51 4.83
N PHE A 120 1.88 15.55 3.91
CA PHE A 120 0.95 14.43 3.90
C PHE A 120 1.10 13.50 5.12
N SER A 121 2.23 13.53 5.81
CA SER A 121 2.43 12.70 7.00
C SER A 121 1.53 13.13 8.16
N GLU A 122 1.03 14.36 8.13
CA GLU A 122 0.13 14.90 9.15
C GLU A 122 -1.33 14.87 8.72
N LEU A 123 -1.62 14.41 7.49
CA LEU A 123 -2.97 14.42 6.96
C LEU A 123 -3.77 13.20 7.39
N HIS A 124 -5.05 13.39 7.59
CA HIS A 124 -5.98 12.28 7.73
C HIS A 124 -5.98 11.45 6.43
N PRO A 125 -6.05 10.11 6.50
CA PRO A 125 -6.03 9.27 5.30
C PRO A 125 -7.01 9.68 4.22
N ALA A 126 -8.21 10.12 4.58
CA ALA A 126 -9.21 10.56 3.60
C ALA A 126 -8.73 11.78 2.83
N VAL A 127 -8.09 12.73 3.54
CA VAL A 127 -7.55 13.94 2.91
C VAL A 127 -6.38 13.59 2.00
N LEU A 128 -5.51 12.69 2.46
CA LEU A 128 -4.38 12.22 1.67
C LEU A 128 -4.85 11.58 0.37
N LEU A 129 -5.83 10.68 0.44
CA LEU A 129 -6.39 10.04 -0.75
C LEU A 129 -6.99 11.05 -1.72
N SER A 130 -7.72 12.03 -1.20
CA SER A 130 -8.30 13.08 -2.03
C SER A 130 -7.23 13.91 -2.73
N ALA A 131 -6.17 14.26 -1.99
CA ALA A 131 -5.05 15.02 -2.55
C ALA A 131 -4.33 14.23 -3.65
N MET A 132 -4.15 12.94 -3.44
CA MET A 132 -3.49 12.07 -4.41
C MET A 132 -4.34 11.91 -5.67
N GLN A 133 -5.65 11.72 -5.53
CA GLN A 133 -6.57 11.63 -6.65
C GLN A 133 -6.59 12.93 -7.46
N LEU A 134 -6.61 14.06 -6.78
CA LEU A 134 -6.57 15.36 -7.44
C LEU A 134 -5.27 15.54 -8.21
N SER A 135 -4.15 15.16 -7.61
CA SER A 135 -2.83 15.22 -8.22
C SER A 135 -2.78 14.39 -9.52
N ILE A 136 -3.33 13.19 -9.50
CA ILE A 136 -3.41 12.33 -10.68
C ILE A 136 -4.28 12.95 -11.74
N THR A 137 -5.42 13.51 -11.36
CA THR A 137 -6.34 14.16 -12.30
C THR A 137 -5.67 15.35 -12.98
N GLU A 138 -4.96 16.17 -12.22
CA GLU A 138 -4.22 17.31 -12.77
C GLU A 138 -3.16 16.86 -13.77
N ASN A 139 -2.43 15.81 -13.45
CA ASN A 139 -1.43 15.25 -14.34
C ASN A 139 -2.03 14.64 -15.61
N SER A 140 -3.23 14.10 -15.53
CA SER A 140 -3.91 13.50 -16.67
C SER A 140 -4.43 14.53 -17.67
N ILE A 141 -4.71 15.74 -17.23
CA ILE A 141 -5.23 16.81 -18.06
C ILE A 141 -4.11 17.46 -18.88
N LEU A 142 -2.90 17.38 -18.38
CA LEU A 142 -1.73 17.93 -19.06
C LEU A 142 -1.24 17.01 -20.17
#